data_1e2fc65cb7aaa8b4b10ab5cdfc012419
#
_entry.id   1e2fc65cb7aaa8b4b10ab5cdfc012419
#
_cell.length_a   1.000
_cell.length_b   1.000
_cell.length_c   1.000
_cell.angle_alpha   90.00
_cell.angle_beta   90.00
_cell.angle_gamma   90.00
#
_symmetry.space_group_name_H-M   'P 1'
#
loop_
_entity.id
_entity.type
_entity.pdbx_description
1 polymer ?
#
loop_
_entity_poly.entity_id
_entity_poly.type
_entity_poly.pdbx_seq_one_letter_code
_entity_poly.pdbx_strand_id
1 'polypeptide(L)'
;SERFNSEELKQYADCGGRSVLEMAVSPFLDSEIITKVIICISTNDTFIKNQNFISDPKILLIEGGSTRAHSVLNALEHEEFNDYQYAIVHDAARPNITEADINKIHNNIVSNASDCTILYQPLTQSIKQASKNIDKTLDRSKYYLVQTPNISKLDKLRDLLKNLINKNIEVPDE
;
A
#
# COMPACT_ATOMS: atom_id res chain seq x y z
N SER A 1 14.51 5.89 2.65
CA SER A 1 14.77 4.91 1.59
C SER A 1 16.07 5.26 0.90
N GLU A 2 16.98 4.31 0.79
CA GLU A 2 18.36 4.48 0.29
C GLU A 2 18.47 4.98 -1.17
N ARG A 3 17.35 5.10 -1.88
CA ARG A 3 17.32 5.52 -3.31
C ARG A 3 17.07 7.01 -3.53
N PHE A 4 16.71 7.76 -2.50
CA PHE A 4 16.43 9.20 -2.60
C PHE A 4 17.53 9.94 -1.86
N ASN A 5 18.39 10.64 -2.60
CA ASN A 5 19.59 11.33 -2.08
C ASN A 5 19.29 12.74 -1.54
N SER A 6 18.12 12.92 -0.88
CA SER A 6 17.73 14.18 -0.25
C SER A 6 17.51 13.97 1.25
N GLU A 7 17.77 14.99 2.05
CA GLU A 7 17.44 15.02 3.48
C GLU A 7 15.92 14.91 3.72
N GLU A 8 15.12 15.17 2.70
CA GLU A 8 13.67 15.11 2.73
C GLU A 8 13.17 13.71 2.34
N LEU A 9 12.27 13.17 3.16
CA LEU A 9 11.65 11.87 2.87
C LEU A 9 10.77 12.00 1.62
N LYS A 10 10.91 11.08 0.67
CA LYS A 10 10.24 11.13 -0.65
C LYS A 10 8.72 11.33 -0.62
N GLN A 11 8.05 10.84 0.44
CA GLN A 11 6.61 11.00 0.60
C GLN A 11 6.19 12.44 0.97
N TYR A 12 7.12 13.27 1.44
CA TYR A 12 6.87 14.68 1.76
C TYR A 12 7.39 15.65 0.69
N ALA A 13 8.01 15.12 -0.38
CA ALA A 13 8.45 15.95 -1.50
C ALA A 13 7.28 16.75 -2.07
N ASP A 14 7.51 18.03 -2.33
CA ASP A 14 6.51 18.90 -2.94
C ASP A 14 6.25 18.52 -4.40
N CYS A 15 4.99 18.43 -4.77
CA CYS A 15 4.53 18.15 -6.11
C CYS A 15 3.42 19.14 -6.49
N GLY A 16 3.85 20.37 -6.80
CA GLY A 16 2.93 21.43 -7.21
C GLY A 16 2.09 22.01 -6.06
N GLY A 17 2.69 22.17 -4.88
CA GLY A 17 2.06 22.74 -3.69
C GLY A 17 1.36 21.71 -2.78
N ARG A 18 1.44 20.43 -3.12
CA ARG A 18 0.96 19.31 -2.30
C ARG A 18 2.08 18.29 -2.10
N SER A 19 2.12 17.63 -0.96
CA SER A 19 3.07 16.54 -0.76
C SER A 19 2.65 15.28 -1.55
N VAL A 20 3.63 14.45 -1.92
CA VAL A 20 3.36 13.15 -2.54
C VAL A 20 2.41 12.31 -1.67
N LEU A 21 2.57 12.36 -0.35
CA LEU A 21 1.69 11.66 0.59
C LEU A 21 0.26 12.20 0.52
N GLU A 22 0.08 13.52 0.51
CA GLU A 22 -1.24 14.13 0.37
C GLU A 22 -1.93 13.68 -0.92
N MET A 23 -1.21 13.67 -2.03
CA MET A 23 -1.74 13.20 -3.31
C MET A 23 -2.11 11.71 -3.28
N ALA A 24 -1.31 10.87 -2.58
CA ALA A 24 -1.58 9.45 -2.43
C ALA A 24 -2.79 9.17 -1.54
N VAL A 25 -3.05 10.02 -0.54
CA VAL A 25 -4.13 9.83 0.45
C VAL A 25 -5.46 10.42 -0.02
N SER A 26 -5.45 11.56 -0.72
CA SER A 26 -6.67 12.29 -1.10
C SER A 26 -7.75 11.45 -1.76
N PRO A 27 -7.47 10.57 -2.75
CA PRO A 27 -8.53 9.76 -3.38
C PRO A 27 -9.23 8.81 -2.40
N PHE A 28 -8.56 8.41 -1.32
CA PHE A 28 -9.18 7.60 -0.27
C PHE A 28 -10.04 8.45 0.67
N LEU A 29 -9.63 9.68 0.96
CA LEU A 29 -10.44 10.61 1.77
C LEU A 29 -11.71 11.03 1.04
N ASP A 30 -11.61 11.28 -0.26
CA ASP A 30 -12.72 11.70 -1.12
C ASP A 30 -13.71 10.55 -1.40
N SER A 31 -13.28 9.29 -1.28
CA SER A 31 -14.10 8.12 -1.57
C SER A 31 -15.15 7.85 -0.49
N GLU A 32 -16.41 7.63 -0.90
CA GLU A 32 -17.53 7.29 0.00
C GLU A 32 -17.44 5.88 0.58
N ILE A 33 -16.75 4.95 -0.10
CA ILE A 33 -16.60 3.57 0.38
C ILE A 33 -15.47 3.42 1.41
N ILE A 34 -14.62 4.43 1.55
CA ILE A 34 -13.53 4.44 2.53
C ILE A 34 -14.00 5.17 3.78
N THR A 35 -14.06 4.47 4.87
CA THR A 35 -14.51 5.03 6.15
C THR A 35 -13.36 5.45 7.05
N LYS A 36 -12.19 4.82 6.93
CA LYS A 36 -10.97 5.15 7.68
C LYS A 36 -9.73 5.00 6.81
N VAL A 37 -8.76 5.85 7.06
CA VAL A 37 -7.43 5.84 6.43
C VAL A 37 -6.38 5.82 7.53
N ILE A 38 -5.60 4.74 7.58
CA ILE A 38 -4.51 4.61 8.54
C ILE A 38 -3.20 4.98 7.86
N ILE A 39 -2.43 5.83 8.49
CA ILE A 39 -1.10 6.17 8.05
C ILE A 39 -0.11 5.67 9.10
N CYS A 40 0.70 4.67 8.70
CA CYS A 40 1.78 4.17 9.54
C CYS A 40 2.98 5.10 9.44
N ILE A 41 3.37 5.69 10.55
CA ILE A 41 4.46 6.66 10.63
C ILE A 41 5.62 6.12 11.47
N SER A 42 6.83 6.58 11.19
CA SER A 42 7.96 6.35 12.09
C SER A 42 7.80 7.18 13.36
N THR A 43 8.26 6.65 14.50
CA THR A 43 8.30 7.38 15.79
C THR A 43 8.99 8.73 15.70
N ASN A 44 9.96 8.86 14.82
CA ASN A 44 10.74 10.08 14.61
C ASN A 44 10.21 10.95 13.46
N ASP A 45 9.03 10.64 12.90
CA ASP A 45 8.46 11.41 11.81
C ASP A 45 7.87 12.74 12.34
N THR A 46 8.60 13.82 12.13
CA THR A 46 8.16 15.17 12.49
C THR A 46 7.43 15.88 11.36
N PHE A 47 7.55 15.40 10.12
CA PHE A 47 6.99 16.05 8.93
C PHE A 47 5.49 15.83 8.81
N ILE A 48 4.99 14.70 9.30
CA ILE A 48 3.55 14.36 9.20
C ILE A 48 2.69 15.44 9.88
N LYS A 49 3.16 16.03 10.98
CA LYS A 49 2.43 17.05 11.75
C LYS A 49 2.20 18.35 10.96
N ASN A 50 2.98 18.58 9.91
CA ASN A 50 2.90 19.76 9.07
C ASN A 50 1.93 19.53 7.86
N GLN A 51 1.34 18.36 7.75
CA GLN A 51 0.43 18.06 6.65
C GLN A 51 -1.01 18.45 7.03
N ASN A 52 -1.64 19.30 6.22
CA ASN A 52 -2.98 19.82 6.50
C ASN A 52 -4.06 18.73 6.53
N PHE A 53 -3.92 17.70 5.70
CA PHE A 53 -4.91 16.64 5.55
C PHE A 53 -5.04 15.74 6.78
N ILE A 54 -4.06 15.73 7.71
CA ILE A 54 -4.13 14.88 8.91
C ILE A 54 -5.27 15.26 9.89
N SER A 55 -5.86 16.44 9.72
CA SER A 55 -7.04 16.88 10.49
C SER A 55 -8.35 16.24 10.02
N ASP A 56 -8.34 15.50 8.90
CA ASP A 56 -9.53 14.81 8.41
C ASP A 56 -9.96 13.71 9.41
N PRO A 57 -11.26 13.63 9.78
CA PRO A 57 -11.76 12.66 10.76
C PRO A 57 -11.65 11.19 10.31
N LYS A 58 -11.42 10.93 9.03
CA LYS A 58 -11.13 9.60 8.54
C LYS A 58 -9.71 9.14 8.88
N ILE A 59 -8.77 10.05 9.17
CA ILE A 59 -7.36 9.73 9.36
C ILE A 59 -7.09 9.26 10.78
N LEU A 60 -6.33 8.17 10.87
CA LEU A 60 -5.70 7.68 12.07
C LEU A 60 -4.20 7.51 11.82
N LEU A 61 -3.38 8.13 12.68
CA LEU A 61 -1.93 7.94 12.67
C LEU A 61 -1.56 6.87 13.68
N ILE A 62 -0.80 5.87 13.23
CA ILE A 62 -0.26 4.83 14.13
C ILE A 62 1.24 4.69 13.93
N GLU A 63 1.90 4.12 14.91
CA GLU A 63 3.32 3.77 14.80
C GLU A 63 3.49 2.58 13.85
N GLY A 64 4.36 2.72 12.85
CA GLY A 64 4.75 1.65 11.95
C GLY A 64 5.65 0.63 12.65
N GLY A 65 5.81 -0.53 12.02
CA GLY A 65 6.71 -1.58 12.47
C GLY A 65 8.09 -1.49 11.82
N SER A 66 8.94 -2.46 12.13
CA SER A 66 10.31 -2.56 11.61
C SER A 66 10.41 -2.81 10.12
N THR A 67 9.36 -3.36 9.51
CA THR A 67 9.23 -3.59 8.07
C THR A 67 7.86 -3.10 7.58
N ARG A 68 7.67 -3.09 6.24
CA ARG A 68 6.36 -2.79 5.63
C ARG A 68 5.29 -3.76 6.14
N ALA A 69 5.57 -5.07 6.13
CA ALA A 69 4.65 -6.09 6.63
C ALA A 69 4.27 -5.90 8.11
N HIS A 70 5.24 -5.54 8.97
CA HIS A 70 4.95 -5.22 10.37
C HIS A 70 4.09 -3.96 10.51
N SER A 71 4.31 -2.95 9.68
CA SER A 71 3.49 -1.73 9.69
C SER A 71 2.04 -2.02 9.29
N VAL A 72 1.85 -2.83 8.24
CA VAL A 72 0.51 -3.27 7.82
C VAL A 72 -0.16 -4.09 8.91
N LEU A 73 0.57 -5.04 9.53
CA LEU A 73 0.01 -5.85 10.61
C LEU A 73 -0.40 -5.00 11.82
N ASN A 74 0.43 -4.03 12.24
CA ASN A 74 0.09 -3.10 13.32
C ASN A 74 -1.23 -2.37 13.04
N ALA A 75 -1.42 -1.92 11.77
CA ALA A 75 -2.67 -1.29 11.35
C ALA A 75 -3.87 -2.25 11.44
N LEU A 76 -3.71 -3.49 10.97
CA LEU A 76 -4.79 -4.49 10.95
C LEU A 76 -5.16 -5.02 12.35
N GLU A 77 -4.27 -4.87 13.33
CA GLU A 77 -4.49 -5.29 14.72
C GLU A 77 -5.06 -4.18 15.61
N HIS A 78 -5.18 -2.96 15.09
CA HIS A 78 -5.75 -1.87 15.87
C HIS A 78 -7.23 -2.14 16.18
N GLU A 79 -7.61 -1.99 17.46
CA GLU A 79 -8.93 -2.39 17.98
C GLU A 79 -10.13 -1.73 17.27
N GLU A 80 -9.92 -0.52 16.74
CA GLU A 80 -10.94 0.23 15.99
C GLU A 80 -11.42 -0.50 14.72
N PHE A 81 -10.66 -1.49 14.22
CA PHE A 81 -10.91 -2.12 12.92
C PHE A 81 -11.43 -3.56 12.97
N ASN A 82 -11.78 -4.05 14.14
CA ASN A 82 -12.27 -5.42 14.32
C ASN A 82 -13.54 -5.74 13.49
N ASP A 83 -14.37 -4.74 13.22
CA ASP A 83 -15.65 -4.89 12.50
C ASP A 83 -15.54 -4.62 10.99
N TYR A 84 -14.35 -4.31 10.48
CA TYR A 84 -14.14 -4.05 9.07
C TYR A 84 -13.95 -5.34 8.28
N GLN A 85 -14.63 -5.43 7.11
CA GLN A 85 -14.55 -6.61 6.25
C GLN A 85 -13.33 -6.62 5.35
N TYR A 86 -12.92 -5.43 4.88
CA TYR A 86 -11.86 -5.28 3.89
C TYR A 86 -10.81 -4.27 4.35
N ALA A 87 -9.57 -4.54 3.97
CA ALA A 87 -8.46 -3.61 4.10
C ALA A 87 -7.85 -3.33 2.72
N ILE A 88 -7.56 -2.06 2.45
CA ILE A 88 -6.83 -1.63 1.27
C ILE A 88 -5.44 -1.19 1.70
N VAL A 89 -4.42 -1.79 1.09
CA VAL A 89 -3.01 -1.44 1.34
C VAL A 89 -2.48 -0.64 0.16
N HIS A 90 -1.90 0.52 0.44
CA HIS A 90 -1.35 1.42 -0.57
C HIS A 90 0.00 2.01 -0.16
N ASP A 91 0.87 2.21 -1.14
CA ASP A 91 2.18 2.82 -0.92
C ASP A 91 2.08 4.35 -0.82
N ALA A 92 2.52 4.94 0.28
CA ALA A 92 2.51 6.38 0.53
C ALA A 92 3.26 7.24 -0.51
N ALA A 93 4.11 6.64 -1.32
CA ALA A 93 4.89 7.30 -2.37
C ALA A 93 4.39 7.00 -3.79
N ARG A 94 3.14 6.58 -3.95
CA ARG A 94 2.47 6.35 -5.25
C ARG A 94 1.26 7.27 -5.41
N PRO A 95 1.46 8.53 -5.84
CA PRO A 95 0.41 9.55 -5.85
C PRO A 95 -0.61 9.40 -7.00
N ASN A 96 -0.34 8.54 -7.99
CA ASN A 96 -1.15 8.45 -9.21
C ASN A 96 -2.29 7.43 -9.09
N ILE A 97 -2.93 7.35 -7.93
CA ILE A 97 -4.15 6.56 -7.72
C ILE A 97 -5.38 7.43 -7.94
N THR A 98 -6.46 6.85 -8.41
CA THR A 98 -7.74 7.52 -8.60
C THR A 98 -8.85 6.84 -7.83
N GLU A 99 -9.95 7.56 -7.55
CA GLU A 99 -11.15 6.97 -6.96
C GLU A 99 -11.73 5.84 -7.83
N ALA A 100 -11.61 5.95 -9.15
CA ALA A 100 -12.04 4.90 -10.08
C ALA A 100 -11.25 3.59 -9.88
N ASP A 101 -9.96 3.66 -9.56
CA ASP A 101 -9.15 2.49 -9.26
C ASP A 101 -9.59 1.84 -7.94
N ILE A 102 -9.88 2.64 -6.92
CA ILE A 102 -10.39 2.18 -5.61
C ILE A 102 -11.73 1.47 -5.80
N ASN A 103 -12.66 2.08 -6.52
CA ASN A 103 -13.96 1.49 -6.83
C ASN A 103 -13.83 0.20 -7.64
N LYS A 104 -12.90 0.13 -8.58
CA LYS A 104 -12.65 -1.04 -9.41
C LYS A 104 -12.21 -2.26 -8.58
N ILE A 105 -11.23 -2.09 -7.69
CA ILE A 105 -10.76 -3.21 -6.84
C ILE A 105 -11.83 -3.64 -5.84
N HIS A 106 -12.56 -2.68 -5.25
CA HIS A 106 -13.65 -2.96 -4.33
C HIS A 106 -14.78 -3.76 -5.02
N ASN A 107 -15.28 -3.28 -6.15
CA ASN A 107 -16.33 -3.97 -6.89
C ASN A 107 -15.89 -5.37 -7.32
N ASN A 108 -14.62 -5.55 -7.69
CA ASN A 108 -14.10 -6.85 -8.10
C ASN A 108 -14.06 -7.85 -6.93
N ILE A 109 -13.55 -7.46 -5.75
CA ILE A 109 -13.48 -8.37 -4.60
C ILE A 109 -14.87 -8.79 -4.11
N VAL A 110 -15.81 -7.84 -4.11
CA VAL A 110 -17.20 -8.11 -3.69
C VAL A 110 -17.90 -9.03 -4.69
N SER A 111 -17.82 -8.73 -6.00
CA SER A 111 -18.52 -9.49 -7.03
C SER A 111 -17.99 -10.91 -7.21
N ASN A 112 -16.70 -11.12 -7.03
CA ASN A 112 -16.08 -12.44 -7.22
C ASN A 112 -15.91 -13.24 -5.93
N ALA A 113 -16.33 -12.68 -4.78
CA ALA A 113 -16.13 -13.27 -3.44
C ALA A 113 -14.68 -13.69 -3.18
N SER A 114 -13.72 -12.98 -3.77
CA SER A 114 -12.29 -13.25 -3.65
C SER A 114 -11.77 -12.93 -2.26
N ASP A 115 -10.65 -13.49 -1.86
CA ASP A 115 -9.97 -13.12 -0.62
C ASP A 115 -9.07 -11.90 -0.81
N CYS A 116 -8.57 -11.68 -2.04
CA CYS A 116 -7.73 -10.55 -2.43
C CYS A 116 -7.98 -10.14 -3.88
N THR A 117 -7.83 -8.85 -4.17
CA THR A 117 -7.81 -8.28 -5.52
C THR A 117 -6.67 -7.29 -5.62
N ILE A 118 -5.89 -7.38 -6.70
CA ILE A 118 -4.74 -6.52 -6.97
C ILE A 118 -4.91 -5.76 -8.29
N LEU A 119 -4.32 -4.58 -8.37
CA LEU A 119 -4.11 -3.89 -9.63
C LEU A 119 -2.82 -4.38 -10.30
N TYR A 120 -2.86 -4.54 -11.60
CA TYR A 120 -1.68 -4.93 -12.36
C TYR A 120 -1.64 -4.30 -13.74
N GLN A 121 -0.44 -4.26 -14.31
CA GLN A 121 -0.20 -3.90 -15.70
C GLN A 121 0.48 -5.06 -16.42
N PRO A 122 0.06 -5.39 -17.66
CA PRO A 122 0.78 -6.35 -18.50
C PRO A 122 2.20 -5.84 -18.79
N LEU A 123 3.16 -6.76 -18.80
CA LEU A 123 4.52 -6.43 -19.19
C LEU A 123 4.64 -6.26 -20.71
N THR A 124 5.04 -5.07 -21.13
CA THR A 124 5.26 -4.75 -22.56
C THR A 124 6.72 -4.93 -22.99
N GLN A 125 7.67 -4.79 -22.04
CA GLN A 125 9.10 -4.95 -22.30
C GLN A 125 9.52 -6.43 -22.27
N SER A 126 10.69 -6.71 -22.89
CA SER A 126 11.31 -8.03 -22.80
C SER A 126 11.91 -8.25 -21.41
N ILE A 127 11.58 -9.38 -20.80
CA ILE A 127 12.11 -9.78 -19.51
C ILE A 127 13.24 -10.79 -19.72
N LYS A 128 14.33 -10.58 -19.02
CA LYS A 128 15.49 -11.49 -19.00
C LYS A 128 15.68 -12.04 -17.60
N GLN A 129 15.80 -13.35 -17.51
CA GLN A 129 16.38 -13.96 -16.31
C GLN A 129 17.89 -13.87 -16.42
N ALA A 130 18.53 -13.43 -15.37
CA ALA A 130 19.97 -13.28 -15.32
C ALA A 130 20.53 -13.74 -13.96
N SER A 131 21.70 -14.37 -14.01
CA SER A 131 22.57 -14.61 -12.87
C SER A 131 23.81 -13.70 -13.00
N LYS A 132 24.95 -14.27 -13.39
CA LYS A 132 26.14 -13.50 -13.78
C LYS A 132 26.02 -12.93 -15.21
N ASN A 133 25.32 -13.66 -16.07
CA ASN A 133 25.01 -13.31 -17.45
C ASN A 133 23.50 -13.44 -17.68
N ILE A 134 23.02 -13.06 -18.88
CA ILE A 134 21.64 -13.31 -19.28
C ILE A 134 21.49 -14.79 -19.59
N ASP A 135 20.67 -15.48 -18.79
CA ASP A 135 20.47 -16.94 -18.92
C ASP A 135 19.41 -17.24 -19.99
N LYS A 136 18.28 -16.52 -19.95
CA LYS A 136 17.19 -16.72 -20.92
C LYS A 136 16.24 -15.50 -21.01
N THR A 137 15.48 -15.48 -22.09
CA THR A 137 14.31 -14.60 -22.24
C THR A 137 13.09 -15.29 -21.62
N LEU A 138 12.37 -14.61 -20.77
CA LEU A 138 11.11 -15.10 -20.21
C LEU A 138 9.92 -14.75 -21.12
N ASP A 139 8.91 -15.60 -21.09
CA ASP A 139 7.65 -15.33 -21.77
C ASP A 139 6.86 -14.29 -20.96
N ARG A 140 6.91 -13.04 -21.41
CA ARG A 140 6.31 -11.89 -20.70
C ARG A 140 4.78 -12.02 -20.51
N SER A 141 4.09 -12.85 -21.29
CA SER A 141 2.63 -13.05 -21.16
C SER A 141 2.23 -13.70 -19.84
N LYS A 142 3.21 -14.27 -19.11
CA LYS A 142 3.02 -14.95 -17.82
C LYS A 142 3.37 -14.06 -16.62
N TYR A 143 3.73 -12.80 -16.85
CA TYR A 143 4.19 -11.90 -15.80
C TYR A 143 3.41 -10.58 -15.84
N TYR A 144 3.20 -10.03 -14.67
CA TYR A 144 2.50 -8.77 -14.49
C TYR A 144 3.29 -7.83 -13.58
N LEU A 145 3.20 -6.54 -13.83
CA LEU A 145 3.66 -5.52 -12.89
C LEU A 145 2.54 -5.23 -11.89
N VAL A 146 2.69 -5.71 -10.68
CA VAL A 146 1.73 -5.45 -9.60
C VAL A 146 1.82 -3.99 -9.20
N GLN A 147 0.65 -3.39 -9.01
CA GLN A 147 0.48 -2.02 -8.57
C GLN A 147 -0.23 -2.01 -7.21
N THR A 148 -0.12 -0.92 -6.47
CA THR A 148 -0.98 -0.65 -5.33
C THR A 148 -2.00 0.43 -5.70
N PRO A 149 -3.19 0.42 -5.09
CA PRO A 149 -3.61 -0.34 -3.92
C PRO A 149 -3.98 -1.81 -4.20
N ASN A 150 -3.82 -2.62 -3.17
CA ASN A 150 -4.35 -3.98 -3.09
C ASN A 150 -5.49 -4.01 -2.08
N ILE A 151 -6.56 -4.76 -2.33
CA ILE A 151 -7.66 -4.96 -1.37
C ILE A 151 -7.74 -6.43 -0.98
N SER A 152 -7.92 -6.69 0.31
CA SER A 152 -8.05 -8.04 0.87
C SER A 152 -9.14 -8.10 1.92
N LYS A 153 -9.69 -9.28 2.19
CA LYS A 153 -10.46 -9.52 3.41
C LYS A 153 -9.53 -9.27 4.61
N LEU A 154 -9.96 -8.42 5.52
CA LEU A 154 -9.13 -7.94 6.62
C LEU A 154 -8.62 -9.09 7.50
N ASP A 155 -9.50 -9.99 7.91
CA ASP A 155 -9.17 -11.16 8.74
C ASP A 155 -8.14 -12.07 8.06
N LYS A 156 -8.32 -12.33 6.77
CA LYS A 156 -7.41 -13.18 5.99
C LYS A 156 -6.01 -12.58 5.87
N LEU A 157 -5.92 -11.29 5.55
CA LEU A 157 -4.64 -10.61 5.44
C LEU A 157 -3.93 -10.58 6.80
N ARG A 158 -4.65 -10.23 7.88
CA ARG A 158 -4.12 -10.22 9.24
C ARG A 158 -3.54 -11.57 9.65
N ASP A 159 -4.32 -12.65 9.47
CA ASP A 159 -3.90 -14.00 9.86
C ASP A 159 -2.70 -14.49 9.02
N LEU A 160 -2.68 -14.18 7.72
CA LEU A 160 -1.56 -14.48 6.84
C LEU A 160 -0.28 -13.80 7.29
N LEU A 161 -0.33 -12.48 7.52
CA LEU A 161 0.83 -11.70 7.96
C LEU A 161 1.36 -12.19 9.32
N LYS A 162 0.49 -12.45 10.29
CA LYS A 162 0.87 -13.05 11.57
C LYS A 162 1.64 -14.36 11.38
N ASN A 163 1.12 -15.26 10.55
CA ASN A 163 1.75 -16.54 10.29
C ASN A 163 3.13 -16.42 9.60
N LEU A 164 3.26 -15.53 8.63
CA LEU A 164 4.52 -15.33 7.91
C LEU A 164 5.57 -14.68 8.81
N ILE A 165 5.22 -13.65 9.53
CA ILE A 165 6.11 -12.95 10.48
C ILE A 165 6.57 -13.89 11.58
N ASN A 166 5.68 -14.67 12.19
CA ASN A 166 6.02 -15.63 13.25
C ASN A 166 6.97 -16.74 12.77
N LYS A 167 6.92 -17.07 11.48
CA LYS A 167 7.84 -18.05 10.86
C LYS A 167 9.12 -17.41 10.33
N ASN A 168 9.34 -16.10 10.52
CA ASN A 168 10.43 -15.33 9.96
C ASN A 168 10.55 -15.48 8.41
N ILE A 169 9.40 -15.60 7.74
CA ILE A 169 9.34 -15.61 6.27
C ILE A 169 9.31 -14.16 5.81
N GLU A 170 10.23 -13.81 4.93
CA GLU A 170 10.24 -12.49 4.30
C GLU A 170 8.98 -12.26 3.46
N VAL A 171 8.32 -11.14 3.68
CA VAL A 171 7.13 -10.72 2.93
C VAL A 171 7.56 -9.59 2.00
N PRO A 172 7.83 -9.88 0.73
CA PRO A 172 8.30 -8.85 -0.21
C PRO A 172 7.19 -7.89 -0.62
N ASP A 173 5.94 -8.35 -0.62
CA ASP A 173 4.72 -7.57 -0.95
C ASP A 173 3.49 -8.25 -0.32
N GLU A 174 2.46 -7.47 0.06
CA GLU A 174 1.18 -7.94 0.64
C GLU A 174 0.02 -7.87 -0.35
#